data_90a574b7b99de38592a357b9ebea064f
#
_entry.id   90a574b7b99de38592a357b9ebea064f
#
_cell.length_a   1.000
_cell.length_b   1.000
_cell.length_c   1.000
_cell.angle_alpha   90.00
_cell.angle_beta   90.00
_cell.angle_gamma   90.00
#
_symmetry.space_group_name_H-M   'P 1'
#
loop_
_entity.id
_entity.type
_entity.pdbx_description
1 polymer ?
#
loop_
_entity_poly.entity_id
_entity_poly.type
_entity_poly.pdbx_seq_one_letter_code
_entity_poly.pdbx_strand_id
1 'polypeptide(L)'
;MAGHKYKGYTNDGKPLKIAFDVDGDDTPHGREPVQLTIDEPRYQGVGKGLCFISFGSGSSGNCAYLGTPRGGILIDAGIKPPPKTKRKRKKSEDDVLNLEEAFAELERNGVPREMVKGVLLTHTHQDHMRCLYPAVSRCRCSVYCTMGVMSQMLQRCRITSRIQDFHVPIFKEIPFRVVDMEITAFETSHDVKSVGFSIEYEGERFVVATDMGTITERAAYYMSRANYLMIECNYDLDMLKNGSYPAHLKARVISDIGHLDNEMAARFVADHYHEGLHYAFLCHLSQDNNSEEIALSTMRKALEEKGLTIGDGSNSADQNSRDVQICALPRYNASDWFVLA
;
A
#
# COMPACT_ATOMS: atom_id res chain seq x y z
N MET A 1 0.64 32.76 22.20
CA MET A 1 0.69 31.38 21.68
C MET A 1 0.78 31.49 20.18
N ALA A 2 1.91 31.15 19.56
CA ALA A 2 2.15 31.33 18.14
C ALA A 2 1.53 30.17 17.37
N GLY A 3 0.52 30.45 16.54
CA GLY A 3 -0.12 29.46 15.69
C GLY A 3 0.84 28.94 14.63
N HIS A 4 1.00 27.64 14.54
CA HIS A 4 1.75 26.98 13.47
C HIS A 4 0.96 27.12 12.15
N LYS A 5 1.55 27.79 11.18
CA LYS A 5 1.01 27.89 9.83
C LYS A 5 1.36 26.62 9.06
N TYR A 6 0.36 25.81 8.70
CA TYR A 6 0.51 24.73 7.75
C TYR A 6 0.72 25.30 6.35
N LYS A 7 1.78 24.87 5.65
CA LYS A 7 2.02 25.19 4.25
C LYS A 7 1.79 23.91 3.42
N GLY A 8 0.62 23.82 2.80
CA GLY A 8 0.38 22.87 1.72
C GLY A 8 0.79 23.50 0.37
N TYR A 9 1.04 22.67 -0.64
CA TYR A 9 1.37 23.12 -1.99
C TYR A 9 0.29 22.68 -2.97
N THR A 10 0.00 23.52 -3.96
CA THR A 10 -0.86 23.21 -5.10
C THR A 10 -0.11 22.34 -6.10
N ASN A 11 -0.82 21.67 -7.03
CA ASN A 11 -0.24 20.78 -8.05
C ASN A 11 0.83 21.43 -8.95
N ASP A 12 0.89 22.77 -8.99
CA ASP A 12 1.90 23.56 -9.70
C ASP A 12 3.06 24.04 -8.80
N GLY A 13 3.15 23.49 -7.57
CA GLY A 13 4.25 23.77 -6.63
C GLY A 13 4.14 25.08 -5.87
N LYS A 14 2.99 25.76 -5.88
CA LYS A 14 2.76 26.99 -5.11
C LYS A 14 2.20 26.69 -3.72
N PRO A 15 2.60 27.45 -2.69
CA PRO A 15 2.06 27.24 -1.34
C PRO A 15 0.55 27.53 -1.28
N LEU A 16 -0.20 26.58 -0.73
CA LEU A 16 -1.63 26.74 -0.47
C LEU A 16 -1.82 27.79 0.62
N LYS A 17 -2.46 28.90 0.29
CA LYS A 17 -2.95 29.86 1.29
C LYS A 17 -4.34 29.42 1.72
N ILE A 18 -4.45 28.74 2.84
CA ILE A 18 -5.73 28.53 3.51
C ILE A 18 -5.94 29.75 4.41
N ALA A 19 -6.78 30.68 3.97
CA ALA A 19 -7.29 31.76 4.82
C ALA A 19 -8.51 31.22 5.55
N PHE A 20 -8.43 31.10 6.86
CA PHE A 20 -9.62 30.99 7.71
C PHE A 20 -10.05 32.41 8.05
N ASP A 21 -11.08 32.90 7.41
CA ASP A 21 -11.81 34.07 7.90
C ASP A 21 -12.69 33.62 9.05
N VAL A 22 -12.33 34.05 10.23
CA VAL A 22 -13.14 33.93 11.44
C VAL A 22 -13.75 35.31 11.69
N ASP A 23 -14.74 35.67 10.89
CA ASP A 23 -15.73 36.69 11.26
C ASP A 23 -17.00 36.45 10.45
N GLY A 24 -18.09 36.26 11.17
CA GLY A 24 -19.36 35.87 10.61
C GLY A 24 -20.04 36.96 9.80
N ASP A 25 -20.60 36.53 8.69
CA ASP A 25 -21.90 37.00 8.20
C ASP A 25 -22.55 35.92 7.33
N ASP A 26 -23.68 35.42 7.76
CA ASP A 26 -24.53 34.47 7.06
C ASP A 26 -25.31 35.16 5.95
N THR A 27 -24.83 35.09 4.70
CA THR A 27 -25.71 35.19 3.52
C THR A 27 -25.20 34.27 2.40
N PRO A 28 -26.08 33.39 1.85
CA PRO A 28 -25.70 32.48 0.78
C PRO A 28 -25.74 33.21 -0.56
N HIS A 29 -24.61 33.71 -1.02
CA HIS A 29 -24.46 34.08 -2.42
C HIS A 29 -23.93 32.86 -3.20
N GLY A 30 -24.83 32.28 -4.00
CA GLY A 30 -24.54 31.19 -4.91
C GLY A 30 -23.40 31.54 -5.84
N ARG A 31 -22.25 30.89 -5.62
CA ARG A 31 -21.27 30.66 -6.66
C ARG A 31 -21.44 29.23 -7.12
N GLU A 32 -21.83 29.07 -8.38
CA GLU A 32 -21.76 27.77 -9.02
C GLU A 32 -20.35 27.18 -8.82
N PRO A 33 -20.23 25.88 -8.55
CA PRO A 33 -18.92 25.26 -8.49
C PRO A 33 -18.26 25.42 -9.83
N VAL A 34 -17.12 26.12 -9.87
CA VAL A 34 -16.27 26.20 -11.06
C VAL A 34 -15.82 24.77 -11.34
N GLN A 35 -16.43 24.16 -12.35
CA GLN A 35 -16.03 22.90 -12.92
C GLN A 35 -14.69 23.13 -13.61
N LEU A 36 -13.58 22.92 -12.86
CA LEU A 36 -12.26 22.89 -13.44
C LEU A 36 -12.17 21.63 -14.32
N THR A 37 -12.50 21.76 -15.58
CA THR A 37 -12.11 20.80 -16.61
C THR A 37 -10.60 20.94 -16.81
N ILE A 38 -9.85 20.26 -15.99
CA ILE A 38 -8.42 20.07 -16.22
C ILE A 38 -8.34 18.93 -17.24
N ASP A 39 -8.14 19.26 -18.50
CA ASP A 39 -7.63 18.32 -19.50
C ASP A 39 -6.17 17.99 -19.13
N GLU A 40 -5.99 17.12 -18.12
CA GLU A 40 -4.69 16.57 -17.83
C GLU A 40 -4.34 15.50 -18.87
N PRO A 41 -3.10 15.46 -19.38
CA PRO A 41 -2.69 14.51 -20.38
C PRO A 41 -2.89 13.07 -19.83
N ARG A 42 -3.71 12.28 -20.51
CA ARG A 42 -3.86 10.87 -20.24
C ARG A 42 -2.61 10.15 -20.73
N TYR A 43 -1.89 9.50 -19.84
CA TYR A 43 -0.74 8.70 -20.22
C TYR A 43 -1.20 7.40 -20.88
N GLN A 44 -0.67 7.11 -22.08
CA GLN A 44 -1.10 5.99 -22.92
C GLN A 44 -0.68 4.60 -22.38
N GLY A 45 0.20 4.55 -21.36
CA GLY A 45 0.70 3.30 -20.78
C GLY A 45 -0.19 2.69 -19.69
N VAL A 46 -1.10 3.49 -19.12
CA VAL A 46 -2.08 3.04 -18.12
C VAL A 46 -3.40 2.80 -18.86
N GLY A 47 -3.96 1.60 -18.79
CA GLY A 47 -5.28 1.29 -19.35
C GLY A 47 -6.38 2.22 -18.80
N LYS A 48 -7.63 1.92 -19.07
CA LYS A 48 -8.75 2.78 -18.57
C LYS A 48 -9.01 2.62 -17.08
N GLY A 49 -8.45 1.58 -16.42
CA GLY A 49 -8.73 1.22 -15.04
C GLY A 49 -7.56 1.46 -14.07
N LEU A 50 -7.60 0.77 -12.95
CA LEU A 50 -6.51 0.73 -11.98
C LEU A 50 -5.31 -0.06 -12.55
N CYS A 51 -4.11 0.36 -12.21
CA CYS A 51 -2.91 -0.43 -12.44
C CYS A 51 -2.13 -0.60 -11.13
N PHE A 52 -1.49 -1.76 -10.97
CA PHE A 52 -0.79 -2.12 -9.76
C PHE A 52 0.55 -2.78 -10.06
N ILE A 53 1.57 -2.49 -9.24
CA ILE A 53 2.85 -3.17 -9.22
C ILE A 53 3.44 -3.11 -7.81
N SER A 54 4.01 -4.22 -7.34
CA SER A 54 4.81 -4.27 -6.12
C SER A 54 6.29 -4.20 -6.46
N PHE A 55 7.07 -3.39 -5.76
CA PHE A 55 8.53 -3.28 -5.89
C PHE A 55 9.28 -4.11 -4.85
N GLY A 56 8.57 -4.77 -3.99
CA GLY A 56 9.05 -5.62 -2.92
C GLY A 56 7.98 -5.77 -1.84
N SER A 57 7.88 -6.97 -1.28
CA SER A 57 6.88 -7.30 -0.26
C SER A 57 7.45 -8.28 0.76
N GLY A 58 7.88 -7.76 1.90
CA GLY A 58 8.42 -8.53 3.02
C GLY A 58 9.31 -7.70 3.94
N SER A 59 9.84 -8.31 4.98
CA SER A 59 10.68 -7.65 6.02
C SER A 59 11.96 -6.98 5.49
N SER A 60 12.32 -7.20 4.23
CA SER A 60 13.44 -6.52 3.56
C SER A 60 13.05 -5.17 2.97
N GLY A 61 11.76 -4.93 2.71
CA GLY A 61 11.21 -3.68 2.22
C GLY A 61 9.89 -3.85 1.49
N ASN A 62 8.94 -3.01 1.85
CA ASN A 62 7.59 -2.98 1.29
C ASN A 62 7.39 -1.67 0.53
N CYS A 63 6.98 -1.76 -0.72
CA CYS A 63 6.61 -0.61 -1.54
C CYS A 63 5.80 -1.12 -2.74
N ALA A 64 4.67 -0.53 -2.98
CA ALA A 64 3.86 -0.80 -4.16
C ALA A 64 3.36 0.50 -4.78
N TYR A 65 2.99 0.45 -6.05
CA TYR A 65 2.32 1.54 -6.75
C TYR A 65 0.91 1.09 -7.15
N LEU A 66 -0.05 1.96 -6.89
CA LEU A 66 -1.42 1.83 -7.38
C LEU A 66 -1.76 3.14 -8.11
N GLY A 67 -2.24 3.05 -9.33
CA GLY A 67 -2.49 4.24 -10.13
C GLY A 67 -3.68 4.12 -11.05
N THR A 68 -4.11 5.31 -11.52
CA THR A 68 -5.12 5.55 -12.53
C THR A 68 -4.48 6.24 -13.73
N PRO A 69 -5.18 6.44 -14.86
CA PRO A 69 -4.67 7.23 -15.98
C PRO A 69 -4.26 8.66 -15.63
N ARG A 70 -4.69 9.20 -14.48
CA ARG A 70 -4.39 10.57 -14.03
C ARG A 70 -3.24 10.66 -13.05
N GLY A 71 -2.76 9.53 -12.52
CA GLY A 71 -1.67 9.45 -11.57
C GLY A 71 -1.96 8.42 -10.49
N GLY A 72 -1.00 8.23 -9.59
CA GLY A 72 -1.13 7.19 -8.58
C GLY A 72 -0.40 7.52 -7.29
N ILE A 73 -0.37 6.55 -6.43
CA ILE A 73 0.18 6.62 -5.08
C ILE A 73 1.18 5.48 -4.87
N LEU A 74 2.19 5.73 -4.05
CA LEU A 74 2.94 4.65 -3.44
C LEU A 74 2.23 4.21 -2.15
N ILE A 75 2.22 2.92 -1.92
CA ILE A 75 1.80 2.30 -0.68
C ILE A 75 3.08 1.84 0.01
N ASP A 76 3.41 2.54 1.11
CA ASP A 76 4.69 2.48 1.79
C ASP A 76 5.91 2.85 0.92
N ALA A 77 7.06 3.01 1.56
CA ALA A 77 8.33 3.31 0.93
C ALA A 77 9.49 2.68 1.71
N GLY A 78 9.40 1.38 1.94
CA GLY A 78 10.36 0.61 2.74
C GLY A 78 11.53 0.03 1.96
N ILE A 79 11.55 0.17 0.64
CA ILE A 79 12.64 -0.28 -0.24
C ILE A 79 13.94 0.46 0.03
N LYS A 80 15.05 0.02 -0.57
CA LYS A 80 16.35 0.65 -0.32
C LYS A 80 16.40 2.10 -0.84
N PRO A 81 17.05 3.02 -0.10
CA PRO A 81 17.35 4.35 -0.63
C PRO A 81 18.33 4.23 -1.80
N PRO A 82 18.34 5.21 -2.72
CA PRO A 82 19.28 5.20 -3.83
C PRO A 82 20.72 5.23 -3.33
N PRO A 83 21.65 4.57 -4.06
CA PRO A 83 23.04 4.50 -3.67
C PRO A 83 23.67 5.89 -3.63
N LYS A 84 24.42 6.20 -2.57
CA LYS A 84 25.11 7.50 -2.39
C LYS A 84 26.22 7.74 -3.40
N THR A 85 26.72 6.69 -4.06
CA THR A 85 27.82 6.76 -5.02
C THR A 85 27.45 5.99 -6.28
N LYS A 86 27.94 6.46 -7.44
CA LYS A 86 27.77 5.78 -8.75
C LYS A 86 28.55 4.45 -8.86
N ARG A 87 29.27 4.01 -7.83
CA ARG A 87 29.90 2.69 -7.84
C ARG A 87 28.84 1.61 -7.80
N LYS A 88 28.69 0.89 -8.91
CA LYS A 88 27.84 -0.30 -9.01
C LYS A 88 28.37 -1.35 -8.01
N ARG A 89 27.67 -1.54 -6.91
CA ARG A 89 27.83 -2.74 -6.08
C ARG A 89 27.22 -3.89 -6.85
N LYS A 90 27.85 -5.05 -6.87
CA LYS A 90 27.22 -6.26 -7.41
C LYS A 90 25.95 -6.53 -6.59
N LYS A 91 24.80 -6.52 -7.23
CA LYS A 91 23.51 -6.81 -6.59
C LYS A 91 23.52 -8.31 -6.27
N SER A 92 23.15 -8.69 -5.04
CA SER A 92 22.83 -10.08 -4.73
C SER A 92 21.38 -10.34 -5.14
N GLU A 93 21.03 -11.60 -5.36
CA GLU A 93 19.65 -12.01 -5.70
C GLU A 93 18.66 -11.63 -4.58
N ASP A 94 19.14 -11.57 -3.34
CA ASP A 94 18.38 -11.19 -2.14
C ASP A 94 18.35 -9.67 -1.87
N ASP A 95 18.78 -8.84 -2.81
CA ASP A 95 18.75 -7.39 -2.65
C ASP A 95 17.43 -6.81 -3.15
N VAL A 96 16.60 -6.31 -2.23
CA VAL A 96 15.38 -5.55 -2.58
C VAL A 96 15.72 -4.35 -3.47
N LEU A 97 14.80 -3.99 -4.36
CA LEU A 97 14.96 -2.83 -5.24
C LEU A 97 15.27 -1.55 -4.44
N ASN A 98 16.04 -0.67 -5.02
CA ASN A 98 16.17 0.69 -4.54
C ASN A 98 15.18 1.62 -5.26
N LEU A 99 14.99 2.82 -4.73
CA LEU A 99 14.00 3.79 -5.24
C LEU A 99 14.18 4.14 -6.72
N GLU A 100 15.41 4.26 -7.22
CA GLU A 100 15.67 4.58 -8.62
C GLU A 100 15.31 3.39 -9.54
N GLU A 101 15.54 2.17 -9.07
CA GLU A 101 15.11 0.95 -9.78
C GLU A 101 13.59 0.85 -9.83
N ALA A 102 12.89 1.18 -8.72
CA ALA A 102 11.43 1.22 -8.68
C ALA A 102 10.86 2.28 -9.65
N PHE A 103 11.44 3.46 -9.70
CA PHE A 103 11.03 4.48 -10.69
C PHE A 103 11.32 4.07 -12.12
N ALA A 104 12.46 3.41 -12.38
CA ALA A 104 12.75 2.88 -13.71
C ALA A 104 11.75 1.79 -14.12
N GLU A 105 11.22 1.02 -13.16
CA GLU A 105 10.17 0.03 -13.41
C GLU A 105 8.85 0.71 -13.79
N LEU A 106 8.45 1.79 -13.08
CA LEU A 106 7.29 2.60 -13.46
C LEU A 106 7.44 3.19 -14.86
N GLU A 107 8.59 3.78 -15.16
CA GLU A 107 8.87 4.38 -16.47
C GLU A 107 8.81 3.35 -17.61
N ARG A 108 9.27 2.10 -17.39
CA ARG A 108 9.13 0.99 -18.36
C ARG A 108 7.66 0.65 -18.66
N ASN A 109 6.79 0.84 -17.67
CA ASN A 109 5.36 0.65 -17.80
C ASN A 109 4.62 1.95 -18.20
N GLY A 110 5.34 2.96 -18.68
CA GLY A 110 4.77 4.20 -19.19
C GLY A 110 4.31 5.19 -18.10
N VAL A 111 4.71 5.00 -16.85
CA VAL A 111 4.37 5.86 -15.72
C VAL A 111 5.60 6.66 -15.27
N PRO A 112 5.75 7.92 -15.66
CA PRO A 112 6.84 8.76 -15.17
C PRO A 112 6.64 9.05 -13.67
N ARG A 113 7.74 9.21 -12.94
CA ARG A 113 7.72 9.43 -11.47
C ARG A 113 6.89 10.65 -11.04
N GLU A 114 6.71 11.64 -11.91
CA GLU A 114 5.87 12.82 -11.68
C GLU A 114 4.39 12.46 -11.55
N MET A 115 3.99 11.27 -12.00
CA MET A 115 2.66 10.70 -11.82
C MET A 115 2.44 10.12 -10.43
N VAL A 116 3.48 9.94 -9.63
CA VAL A 116 3.35 9.60 -8.21
C VAL A 116 2.92 10.86 -7.44
N LYS A 117 1.67 10.90 -7.03
CA LYS A 117 1.01 12.07 -6.41
C LYS A 117 0.95 12.00 -4.88
N GLY A 118 1.27 10.84 -4.30
CA GLY A 118 1.27 10.67 -2.86
C GLY A 118 1.93 9.37 -2.41
N VAL A 119 2.24 9.31 -1.13
CA VAL A 119 2.64 8.09 -0.43
C VAL A 119 1.66 7.86 0.71
N LEU A 120 0.97 6.72 0.70
CA LEU A 120 0.21 6.24 1.85
C LEU A 120 1.18 5.50 2.77
N LEU A 121 1.27 5.89 4.02
CA LEU A 121 2.11 5.20 4.99
C LEU A 121 1.25 4.41 5.96
N THR A 122 1.42 3.09 5.97
CA THR A 122 0.68 2.18 6.85
C THR A 122 1.13 2.31 8.31
N HIS A 123 2.44 2.23 8.55
CA HIS A 123 3.03 2.29 9.89
C HIS A 123 4.53 2.65 9.87
N THR A 124 5.20 2.58 11.04
CA THR A 124 6.54 3.16 11.22
C THR A 124 7.69 2.16 11.24
N HIS A 125 7.51 0.90 10.87
CA HIS A 125 8.63 -0.02 10.72
C HIS A 125 9.53 0.36 9.55
N GLN A 126 10.82 0.06 9.66
CA GLN A 126 11.84 0.52 8.71
C GLN A 126 11.64 -0.06 7.31
N ASP A 127 11.13 -1.25 7.21
CA ASP A 127 10.77 -1.92 5.96
C ASP A 127 9.49 -1.36 5.30
N HIS A 128 8.85 -0.35 5.91
CA HIS A 128 7.74 0.43 5.33
C HIS A 128 8.07 1.89 5.10
N MET A 129 9.05 2.46 5.83
CA MET A 129 9.30 3.90 5.74
C MET A 129 10.76 4.29 5.44
N ARG A 130 11.69 3.36 5.32
CA ARG A 130 13.14 3.61 5.17
C ARG A 130 13.48 4.60 4.05
N CYS A 131 12.74 4.58 2.96
CA CYS A 131 12.93 5.44 1.79
C CYS A 131 11.89 6.56 1.68
N LEU A 132 11.07 6.79 2.70
CA LEU A 132 9.94 7.72 2.66
C LEU A 132 10.35 9.13 2.25
N TYR A 133 11.32 9.74 2.96
CA TYR A 133 11.77 11.10 2.63
C TYR A 133 12.41 11.21 1.22
N PRO A 134 13.30 10.30 0.80
CA PRO A 134 13.76 10.26 -0.59
C PRO A 134 12.63 10.16 -1.63
N ALA A 135 11.60 9.35 -1.38
CA ALA A 135 10.47 9.16 -2.29
C ALA A 135 9.68 10.47 -2.46
N VAL A 136 9.17 11.03 -1.36
CA VAL A 136 8.35 12.25 -1.43
C VAL A 136 9.12 13.46 -1.95
N SER A 137 10.41 13.57 -1.61
CA SER A 137 11.28 14.66 -2.09
C SER A 137 11.51 14.60 -3.60
N ARG A 138 11.65 13.39 -4.18
CA ARG A 138 11.84 13.22 -5.63
C ARG A 138 10.55 13.37 -6.43
N CYS A 139 9.46 12.81 -5.93
CA CYS A 139 8.15 12.94 -6.57
C CYS A 139 7.50 14.30 -6.31
N ARG A 140 7.99 15.08 -5.34
CA ARG A 140 7.38 16.34 -4.88
C ARG A 140 5.92 16.14 -4.48
N CYS A 141 5.64 15.02 -3.83
CA CYS A 141 4.30 14.60 -3.43
C CYS A 141 4.15 14.59 -1.90
N SER A 142 2.92 14.41 -1.42
CA SER A 142 2.59 14.37 0.01
C SER A 142 2.70 12.97 0.60
N VAL A 143 2.90 12.91 1.93
CA VAL A 143 2.73 11.71 2.76
C VAL A 143 1.38 11.78 3.46
N TYR A 144 0.55 10.79 3.22
CA TYR A 144 -0.75 10.63 3.87
C TYR A 144 -0.60 9.58 4.98
N CYS A 145 -0.63 10.03 6.22
CA CYS A 145 -0.65 9.13 7.38
C CYS A 145 -1.39 9.76 8.55
N THR A 146 -1.81 8.93 9.50
CA THR A 146 -2.48 9.44 10.69
C THR A 146 -1.52 10.25 11.57
N MET A 147 -2.06 11.17 12.37
CA MET A 147 -1.26 11.92 13.35
C MET A 147 -0.53 10.99 14.34
N GLY A 148 -1.13 9.82 14.65
CA GLY A 148 -0.49 8.81 15.50
C GLY A 148 0.76 8.21 14.89
N VAL A 149 0.70 7.85 13.60
CA VAL A 149 1.85 7.35 12.81
C VAL A 149 2.93 8.42 12.68
N MET A 150 2.56 9.65 12.33
CA MET A 150 3.51 10.77 12.23
C MET A 150 4.21 11.05 13.56
N SER A 151 3.47 11.15 14.65
CA SER A 151 4.04 11.38 15.98
C SER A 151 5.01 10.26 16.39
N GLN A 152 4.64 9.01 16.16
CA GLN A 152 5.49 7.86 16.46
C GLN A 152 6.77 7.86 15.61
N MET A 153 6.68 8.21 14.33
CA MET A 153 7.82 8.32 13.42
C MET A 153 8.82 9.37 13.89
N LEU A 154 8.35 10.54 14.30
CA LEU A 154 9.21 11.63 14.78
C LEU A 154 9.85 11.34 16.14
N GLN A 155 9.16 10.61 17.02
CA GLN A 155 9.64 10.28 18.36
C GLN A 155 10.60 9.10 18.39
N ARG A 156 10.36 8.08 17.58
CA ARG A 156 11.04 6.77 17.69
C ARG A 156 11.99 6.47 16.54
N CYS A 157 11.81 7.13 15.40
CA CYS A 157 12.57 6.81 14.21
C CYS A 157 13.58 7.90 13.88
N ARG A 158 14.75 7.47 13.37
CA ARG A 158 15.78 8.41 12.90
C ARG A 158 15.44 8.93 11.50
N ILE A 159 14.33 9.63 11.38
CA ILE A 159 13.91 10.28 10.15
C ILE A 159 14.12 11.78 10.25
N THR A 160 14.36 12.43 9.13
CA THR A 160 14.48 13.90 9.12
C THR A 160 13.15 14.56 9.45
N SER A 161 13.17 15.57 10.30
CA SER A 161 12.00 16.39 10.63
C SER A 161 11.35 17.05 9.41
N ARG A 162 12.12 17.20 8.31
CA ARG A 162 11.61 17.72 7.03
C ARG A 162 10.44 16.91 6.45
N ILE A 163 10.25 15.67 6.88
CA ILE A 163 9.10 14.87 6.45
C ILE A 163 7.76 15.55 6.82
N GLN A 164 7.75 16.35 7.88
CA GLN A 164 6.55 17.11 8.29
C GLN A 164 6.08 18.12 7.22
N ASP A 165 7.01 18.63 6.40
CA ASP A 165 6.69 19.57 5.33
C ASP A 165 5.86 18.91 4.20
N PHE A 166 5.86 17.59 4.13
CA PHE A 166 5.12 16.77 3.16
C PHE A 166 3.89 16.10 3.75
N HIS A 167 3.66 16.21 5.07
CA HIS A 167 2.61 15.49 5.75
C HIS A 167 1.23 16.11 5.51
N VAL A 168 0.32 15.29 5.03
CA VAL A 168 -1.13 15.56 5.01
C VAL A 168 -1.76 14.60 6.03
N PRO A 169 -2.30 15.13 7.15
CA PRO A 169 -2.93 14.29 8.16
C PRO A 169 -4.23 13.68 7.64
N ILE A 170 -4.36 12.37 7.84
CA ILE A 170 -5.60 11.64 7.55
C ILE A 170 -6.19 11.10 8.85
N PHE A 171 -7.48 10.80 8.82
CA PHE A 171 -8.22 10.25 9.95
C PHE A 171 -8.77 8.88 9.57
N LYS A 172 -8.73 7.94 10.52
CA LYS A 172 -9.37 6.63 10.34
C LYS A 172 -10.86 6.82 10.09
N GLU A 173 -11.42 6.03 9.18
CA GLU A 173 -12.84 6.01 8.80
C GLU A 173 -13.36 7.30 8.13
N ILE A 174 -12.49 8.26 7.85
CA ILE A 174 -12.87 9.47 7.11
C ILE A 174 -12.22 9.43 5.74
N PRO A 175 -13.02 9.37 4.64
CA PRO A 175 -12.49 9.34 3.30
C PRO A 175 -11.75 10.64 2.94
N PHE A 176 -10.71 10.49 2.14
CA PHE A 176 -9.97 11.60 1.51
C PHE A 176 -9.66 11.24 0.06
N ARG A 177 -9.25 12.21 -0.74
CA ARG A 177 -8.95 11.98 -2.16
C ARG A 177 -7.50 12.26 -2.50
N VAL A 178 -6.93 11.37 -3.30
CA VAL A 178 -5.65 11.58 -3.97
C VAL A 178 -5.86 11.30 -5.46
N VAL A 179 -5.64 12.29 -6.29
CA VAL A 179 -6.00 12.26 -7.71
C VAL A 179 -7.54 12.06 -7.84
N ASP A 180 -7.96 10.98 -8.42
CA ASP A 180 -9.35 10.56 -8.62
C ASP A 180 -9.72 9.32 -7.79
N MET A 181 -8.82 8.84 -6.94
CA MET A 181 -9.07 7.76 -5.99
C MET A 181 -9.64 8.30 -4.67
N GLU A 182 -10.70 7.69 -4.16
CA GLU A 182 -11.19 7.92 -2.80
C GLU A 182 -10.60 6.87 -1.85
N ILE A 183 -10.01 7.34 -0.76
CA ILE A 183 -9.19 6.50 0.12
C ILE A 183 -9.72 6.60 1.54
N THR A 184 -9.93 5.47 2.19
CA THR A 184 -10.30 5.39 3.61
C THR A 184 -9.25 4.56 4.35
N ALA A 185 -8.68 5.13 5.41
CA ALA A 185 -7.79 4.42 6.32
C ALA A 185 -8.60 3.72 7.42
N PHE A 186 -8.27 2.46 7.71
CA PHE A 186 -8.89 1.68 8.80
C PHE A 186 -7.82 1.11 9.73
N GLU A 187 -8.20 0.79 10.97
CA GLU A 187 -7.26 0.29 11.97
C GLU A 187 -6.89 -1.18 11.72
N THR A 188 -5.59 -1.48 11.81
CA THR A 188 -5.05 -2.84 11.85
C THR A 188 -4.43 -3.13 13.22
N SER A 189 -4.28 -4.42 13.59
CA SER A 189 -3.72 -4.84 14.87
C SER A 189 -2.24 -5.14 14.73
N HIS A 190 -1.37 -4.22 15.18
CA HIS A 190 0.08 -4.37 15.11
C HIS A 190 0.78 -3.78 16.34
N ASP A 191 2.08 -4.10 16.54
CA ASP A 191 2.87 -3.63 17.70
C ASP A 191 3.23 -2.14 17.66
N VAL A 192 2.90 -1.47 16.57
CA VAL A 192 2.98 -0.01 16.40
C VAL A 192 1.64 0.55 15.89
N LYS A 193 1.47 1.87 15.91
CA LYS A 193 0.29 2.49 15.28
C LYS A 193 0.27 2.17 13.80
N SER A 194 -0.77 1.47 13.35
CA SER A 194 -0.90 0.97 11.99
C SER A 194 -2.30 1.17 11.42
N VAL A 195 -2.37 1.24 10.12
CA VAL A 195 -3.61 1.32 9.33
C VAL A 195 -3.49 0.52 8.05
N GLY A 196 -4.60 -0.06 7.62
CA GLY A 196 -4.82 -0.49 6.25
C GLY A 196 -5.52 0.61 5.45
N PHE A 197 -5.65 0.41 4.15
CA PHE A 197 -6.30 1.35 3.24
C PHE A 197 -7.32 0.64 2.34
N SER A 198 -8.50 1.23 2.22
CA SER A 198 -9.49 0.93 1.18
C SER A 198 -9.43 2.05 0.16
N ILE A 199 -9.16 1.74 -1.09
CA ILE A 199 -8.95 2.68 -2.19
C ILE A 199 -9.97 2.39 -3.27
N GLU A 200 -10.83 3.36 -3.56
CA GLU A 200 -11.94 3.22 -4.50
C GLU A 200 -11.71 4.09 -5.74
N TYR A 201 -11.91 3.47 -6.89
CA TYR A 201 -11.87 4.12 -8.20
C TYR A 201 -12.87 3.48 -9.15
N GLU A 202 -13.76 4.27 -9.76
CA GLU A 202 -14.78 3.85 -10.74
C GLU A 202 -15.63 2.62 -10.31
N GLY A 203 -15.88 2.49 -9.00
CA GLY A 203 -16.67 1.38 -8.43
C GLY A 203 -15.86 0.17 -8.01
N GLU A 204 -14.60 0.12 -8.37
CA GLU A 204 -13.65 -0.93 -7.96
C GLU A 204 -12.91 -0.54 -6.67
N ARG A 205 -12.66 -1.53 -5.81
CA ARG A 205 -12.05 -1.34 -4.50
C ARG A 205 -10.78 -2.18 -4.35
N PHE A 206 -9.65 -1.49 -4.21
CA PHE A 206 -8.37 -2.10 -3.83
C PHE A 206 -8.18 -1.94 -2.32
N VAL A 207 -8.01 -3.05 -1.59
CA VAL A 207 -7.80 -3.03 -0.14
C VAL A 207 -6.40 -3.52 0.20
N VAL A 208 -5.71 -2.76 1.04
CA VAL A 208 -4.39 -3.10 1.57
C VAL A 208 -4.50 -3.37 3.05
N ALA A 209 -4.16 -4.58 3.46
CA ALA A 209 -4.16 -5.02 4.84
C ALA A 209 -2.90 -5.86 5.11
N THR A 210 -1.84 -5.18 5.54
CA THR A 210 -0.53 -5.77 5.85
C THR A 210 -0.18 -5.50 7.31
N ASP A 211 0.72 -6.31 7.85
CA ASP A 211 1.23 -6.18 9.22
C ASP A 211 0.12 -6.16 10.27
N MET A 212 -0.50 -7.30 10.44
CA MET A 212 -1.57 -7.49 11.43
C MET A 212 -1.49 -8.89 12.05
N GLY A 213 -1.43 -8.94 13.37
CA GLY A 213 -1.42 -10.21 14.11
C GLY A 213 -2.80 -10.85 14.19
N THR A 214 -3.87 -10.08 14.00
CA THR A 214 -5.26 -10.57 13.94
C THR A 214 -6.11 -9.69 13.03
N ILE A 215 -7.12 -10.27 12.41
CA ILE A 215 -8.08 -9.55 11.58
C ILE A 215 -9.15 -8.95 12.51
N THR A 216 -9.08 -7.62 12.69
CA THR A 216 -10.08 -6.89 13.49
C THR A 216 -11.43 -6.83 12.73
N GLU A 217 -12.52 -6.54 13.44
CA GLU A 217 -13.84 -6.33 12.82
C GLU A 217 -13.80 -5.24 11.74
N ARG A 218 -13.02 -4.18 11.98
CA ARG A 218 -12.88 -3.09 10.98
C ARG A 218 -12.06 -3.52 9.78
N ALA A 219 -10.96 -4.24 9.97
CA ALA A 219 -10.20 -4.82 8.86
C ALA A 219 -11.07 -5.78 8.05
N ALA A 220 -11.79 -6.69 8.72
CA ALA A 220 -12.72 -7.63 8.08
C ALA A 220 -13.79 -6.90 7.25
N TYR A 221 -14.36 -5.80 7.77
CA TYR A 221 -15.36 -4.99 7.06
C TYR A 221 -14.87 -4.47 5.72
N TYR A 222 -13.63 -3.96 5.64
CA TYR A 222 -13.06 -3.45 4.38
C TYR A 222 -12.58 -4.57 3.47
N MET A 223 -11.88 -5.55 4.03
CA MET A 223 -11.30 -6.65 3.28
C MET A 223 -12.36 -7.53 2.60
N SER A 224 -13.50 -7.78 3.28
CA SER A 224 -14.61 -8.58 2.72
C SER A 224 -15.38 -7.90 1.59
N ARG A 225 -15.02 -6.68 1.22
CA ARG A 225 -15.63 -5.89 0.14
C ARG A 225 -14.66 -5.55 -0.97
N ALA A 226 -13.47 -6.13 -0.93
CA ALA A 226 -12.42 -5.85 -1.88
C ALA A 226 -12.69 -6.51 -3.24
N ASN A 227 -12.45 -5.79 -4.33
CA ASN A 227 -12.32 -6.38 -5.65
C ASN A 227 -10.88 -6.88 -5.86
N TYR A 228 -9.93 -6.19 -5.25
CA TYR A 228 -8.51 -6.52 -5.24
C TYR A 228 -8.02 -6.44 -3.79
N LEU A 229 -7.62 -7.55 -3.22
CA LEU A 229 -7.20 -7.65 -1.83
C LEU A 229 -5.71 -7.94 -1.72
N MET A 230 -4.94 -6.99 -1.18
CA MET A 230 -3.57 -7.22 -0.75
C MET A 230 -3.58 -7.56 0.73
N ILE A 231 -3.37 -8.84 1.05
CA ILE A 231 -3.48 -9.40 2.40
C ILE A 231 -2.15 -10.00 2.85
N GLU A 232 -1.81 -9.79 4.11
CA GLU A 232 -0.63 -10.43 4.70
C GLU A 232 -0.78 -11.96 4.75
N CYS A 233 0.29 -12.65 4.32
CA CYS A 233 0.51 -14.09 4.49
C CYS A 233 1.95 -14.26 5.00
N ASN A 234 2.20 -13.92 6.27
CA ASN A 234 3.56 -13.76 6.75
C ASN A 234 4.25 -15.10 6.94
N TYR A 235 3.63 -16.04 7.64
CA TYR A 235 4.31 -17.27 8.00
C TYR A 235 3.41 -18.52 7.87
N ASP A 236 4.08 -19.63 7.64
CA ASP A 236 3.55 -20.96 7.88
C ASP A 236 3.81 -21.35 9.35
N LEU A 237 2.77 -21.83 10.03
CA LEU A 237 2.83 -22.08 11.48
C LEU A 237 3.84 -23.19 11.84
N ASP A 238 3.95 -24.22 11.00
CA ASP A 238 4.86 -25.34 11.25
C ASP A 238 6.31 -24.95 10.96
N MET A 239 6.54 -24.17 9.89
CA MET A 239 7.87 -23.58 9.63
C MET A 239 8.30 -22.69 10.78
N LEU A 240 7.42 -21.81 11.28
CA LEU A 240 7.74 -20.92 12.39
C LEU A 240 8.04 -21.70 13.68
N LYS A 241 7.22 -22.71 14.03
CA LYS A 241 7.42 -23.55 15.23
C LYS A 241 8.74 -24.28 15.19
N ASN A 242 9.09 -24.85 14.05
CA ASN A 242 10.29 -25.67 13.86
C ASN A 242 11.51 -24.86 13.39
N GLY A 243 11.34 -23.62 12.99
CA GLY A 243 12.38 -22.73 12.47
C GLY A 243 13.38 -22.25 13.52
N SER A 244 14.40 -21.55 13.05
CA SER A 244 15.56 -21.12 13.86
C SER A 244 15.28 -19.95 14.80
N TYR A 245 14.11 -19.29 14.70
CA TYR A 245 13.80 -18.13 15.54
C TYR A 245 13.78 -18.51 17.03
N PRO A 246 14.35 -17.65 17.91
CA PRO A 246 14.27 -17.85 19.35
C PRO A 246 12.82 -17.77 19.84
N ALA A 247 12.51 -18.42 20.95
CA ALA A 247 11.15 -18.55 21.47
C ALA A 247 10.42 -17.21 21.65
N HIS A 248 11.10 -16.16 22.13
CA HIS A 248 10.50 -14.83 22.30
C HIS A 248 10.09 -14.19 20.97
N LEU A 249 10.86 -14.40 19.89
CA LEU A 249 10.53 -13.89 18.56
C LEU A 249 9.37 -14.67 17.94
N LYS A 250 9.34 -16.02 18.11
CA LYS A 250 8.19 -16.83 17.70
C LYS A 250 6.91 -16.36 18.40
N ALA A 251 6.98 -16.15 19.72
CA ALA A 251 5.84 -15.65 20.50
C ALA A 251 5.37 -14.26 20.02
N ARG A 252 6.29 -13.35 19.67
CA ARG A 252 5.94 -12.05 19.10
C ARG A 252 5.24 -12.19 17.75
N VAL A 253 5.77 -13.03 16.86
CA VAL A 253 5.21 -13.23 15.51
C VAL A 253 3.78 -13.77 15.58
N ILE A 254 3.51 -14.75 16.48
CA ILE A 254 2.19 -15.39 16.64
C ILE A 254 1.17 -14.50 17.39
N SER A 255 1.64 -13.45 18.08
CA SER A 255 0.74 -12.65 18.93
C SER A 255 -0.31 -11.88 18.13
N ASP A 256 -1.40 -11.50 18.79
CA ASP A 256 -2.50 -10.69 18.17
C ASP A 256 -2.03 -9.34 17.58
N ILE A 257 -0.83 -8.90 17.93
CA ILE A 257 -0.18 -7.69 17.39
C ILE A 257 1.07 -8.03 16.58
N GLY A 258 1.29 -9.31 16.26
CA GLY A 258 2.40 -9.80 15.44
C GLY A 258 2.07 -9.75 13.96
N HIS A 259 2.01 -10.93 13.34
CA HIS A 259 1.76 -11.10 11.91
C HIS A 259 0.72 -12.19 11.65
N LEU A 260 0.11 -12.15 10.48
CA LEU A 260 -0.95 -13.09 10.08
C LEU A 260 -0.34 -14.36 9.48
N ASP A 261 -0.80 -15.53 9.93
CA ASP A 261 -0.40 -16.80 9.33
C ASP A 261 -1.18 -17.11 8.04
N ASN A 262 -0.62 -18.03 7.24
CA ASN A 262 -1.20 -18.40 5.95
C ASN A 262 -2.61 -18.97 6.08
N GLU A 263 -2.89 -19.80 7.09
CA GLU A 263 -4.20 -20.43 7.30
C GLU A 263 -5.27 -19.40 7.67
N MET A 264 -4.96 -18.45 8.55
CA MET A 264 -5.88 -17.38 8.93
C MET A 264 -6.22 -16.50 7.71
N ALA A 265 -5.21 -16.12 6.93
CA ALA A 265 -5.41 -15.35 5.71
C ALA A 265 -6.27 -16.12 4.69
N ALA A 266 -5.94 -17.38 4.45
CA ALA A 266 -6.64 -18.23 3.49
C ALA A 266 -8.11 -18.47 3.88
N ARG A 267 -8.37 -18.78 5.15
CA ARG A 267 -9.74 -18.94 5.67
C ARG A 267 -10.53 -17.67 5.54
N PHE A 268 -9.93 -16.52 5.89
CA PHE A 268 -10.62 -15.25 5.76
C PHE A 268 -11.07 -14.99 4.31
N VAL A 269 -10.17 -15.17 3.34
CA VAL A 269 -10.49 -14.96 1.91
C VAL A 269 -11.57 -15.94 1.45
N ALA A 270 -11.45 -17.22 1.81
CA ALA A 270 -12.41 -18.25 1.42
C ALA A 270 -13.80 -18.06 2.05
N ASP A 271 -13.86 -17.64 3.32
CA ASP A 271 -15.12 -17.41 4.04
C ASP A 271 -15.84 -16.12 3.61
N HIS A 272 -15.11 -15.15 3.06
CA HIS A 272 -15.65 -13.87 2.63
C HIS A 272 -15.58 -13.68 1.09
N TYR A 273 -15.34 -14.76 0.36
CA TYR A 273 -15.38 -14.71 -1.10
C TYR A 273 -16.75 -14.20 -1.60
N HIS A 274 -16.68 -13.35 -2.62
CA HIS A 274 -17.83 -12.90 -3.40
C HIS A 274 -17.42 -12.74 -4.86
N GLU A 275 -18.36 -12.79 -5.79
CA GLU A 275 -18.11 -12.76 -7.25
C GLU A 275 -17.33 -11.53 -7.73
N GLY A 276 -17.34 -10.46 -6.94
CA GLY A 276 -16.55 -9.25 -7.24
C GLY A 276 -15.10 -9.30 -6.74
N LEU A 277 -14.64 -10.34 -6.04
CA LEU A 277 -13.24 -10.50 -5.66
C LEU A 277 -12.45 -11.09 -6.83
N HIS A 278 -11.68 -10.27 -7.52
CA HIS A 278 -10.93 -10.68 -8.70
C HIS A 278 -9.51 -11.16 -8.36
N TYR A 279 -8.82 -10.50 -7.43
CA TYR A 279 -7.46 -10.84 -7.04
C TYR A 279 -7.27 -10.85 -5.52
N ALA A 280 -6.56 -11.87 -5.03
CA ALA A 280 -5.93 -11.90 -3.72
C ALA A 280 -4.41 -11.89 -3.89
N PHE A 281 -3.77 -10.76 -3.57
CA PHE A 281 -2.33 -10.57 -3.55
C PHE A 281 -1.80 -10.91 -2.17
N LEU A 282 -1.03 -12.00 -2.07
CA LEU A 282 -0.41 -12.45 -0.82
C LEU A 282 0.86 -11.64 -0.61
N CYS A 283 0.92 -10.87 0.48
CA CYS A 283 2.01 -9.95 0.73
C CYS A 283 2.75 -10.25 2.05
N HIS A 284 3.88 -9.59 2.23
CA HIS A 284 4.69 -9.60 3.43
C HIS A 284 5.12 -11.01 3.92
N LEU A 285 5.49 -11.89 2.97
CA LEU A 285 5.92 -13.25 3.30
C LEU A 285 7.25 -13.24 4.06
N SER A 286 7.35 -14.00 5.14
CA SER A 286 8.59 -14.19 5.91
C SER A 286 9.64 -14.94 5.08
N GLN A 287 10.90 -14.51 5.16
CA GLN A 287 12.00 -15.18 4.48
C GLN A 287 12.31 -16.56 5.10
N ASP A 288 12.24 -16.63 6.41
CA ASP A 288 12.72 -17.81 7.15
C ASP A 288 11.57 -18.77 7.51
N ASN A 289 10.32 -18.27 7.51
CA ASN A 289 9.18 -19.04 8.02
C ASN A 289 8.03 -19.14 7.00
N ASN A 290 8.31 -18.89 5.72
CA ASN A 290 7.34 -19.03 4.63
C ASN A 290 8.04 -19.27 3.29
N SER A 291 7.26 -19.67 2.29
CA SER A 291 7.63 -19.62 0.88
C SER A 291 6.42 -19.22 0.05
N GLU A 292 6.64 -18.72 -1.16
CA GLU A 292 5.57 -18.41 -2.11
C GLU A 292 4.72 -19.65 -2.40
N GLU A 293 5.35 -20.82 -2.58
CA GLU A 293 4.69 -22.08 -2.85
C GLU A 293 3.75 -22.49 -1.70
N ILE A 294 4.20 -22.39 -0.43
CA ILE A 294 3.41 -22.73 0.74
C ILE A 294 2.24 -21.76 0.90
N ALA A 295 2.48 -20.46 0.80
CA ALA A 295 1.42 -19.46 0.92
C ALA A 295 0.35 -19.65 -0.16
N LEU A 296 0.76 -19.82 -1.43
CA LEU A 296 -0.16 -20.05 -2.55
C LEU A 296 -0.91 -21.36 -2.42
N SER A 297 -0.25 -22.47 -2.00
CA SER A 297 -0.92 -23.77 -1.84
C SER A 297 -1.95 -23.75 -0.70
N THR A 298 -1.65 -23.07 0.41
CA THR A 298 -2.59 -22.89 1.54
C THR A 298 -3.81 -22.08 1.09
N MET A 299 -3.61 -20.96 0.41
CA MET A 299 -4.70 -20.14 -0.11
C MET A 299 -5.54 -20.89 -1.13
N ARG A 300 -4.91 -21.58 -2.09
CA ARG A 300 -5.58 -22.38 -3.11
C ARG A 300 -6.46 -23.45 -2.48
N LYS A 301 -5.93 -24.21 -1.54
CA LYS A 301 -6.67 -25.27 -0.85
C LYS A 301 -7.94 -24.75 -0.18
N ALA A 302 -7.85 -23.65 0.55
CA ALA A 302 -9.01 -23.08 1.24
C ALA A 302 -10.11 -22.60 0.27
N LEU A 303 -9.72 -22.05 -0.88
CA LEU A 303 -10.66 -21.60 -1.92
C LEU A 303 -11.26 -22.80 -2.68
N GLU A 304 -10.47 -23.83 -2.99
CA GLU A 304 -10.95 -25.08 -3.63
C GLU A 304 -11.94 -25.82 -2.74
N GLU A 305 -11.76 -25.80 -1.41
CA GLU A 305 -12.73 -26.36 -0.44
C GLU A 305 -14.10 -25.66 -0.48
N LYS A 306 -14.16 -24.40 -1.00
CA LYS A 306 -15.41 -23.68 -1.29
C LYS A 306 -15.95 -23.93 -2.70
N GLY A 307 -15.28 -24.78 -3.49
CA GLY A 307 -15.68 -25.13 -4.85
C GLY A 307 -15.29 -24.08 -5.90
N LEU A 308 -14.37 -23.16 -5.58
CA LEU A 308 -13.95 -22.08 -6.48
C LEU A 308 -12.86 -22.53 -7.44
N THR A 309 -12.86 -21.95 -8.63
CA THR A 309 -11.78 -22.11 -9.62
C THR A 309 -10.77 -21.00 -9.47
N ILE A 310 -9.48 -21.36 -9.35
CA ILE A 310 -8.43 -20.41 -9.00
C ILE A 310 -7.46 -20.24 -10.18
N GLY A 311 -7.23 -18.99 -10.55
CA GLY A 311 -6.19 -18.60 -11.50
C GLY A 311 -4.80 -18.52 -10.85
N ASP A 312 -3.80 -18.40 -11.71
CA ASP A 312 -2.37 -18.35 -11.34
C ASP A 312 -1.84 -16.92 -11.12
N GLY A 313 -2.74 -15.94 -11.13
CA GLY A 313 -2.40 -14.52 -10.97
C GLY A 313 -1.85 -13.88 -12.24
N SER A 314 -1.75 -14.59 -13.35
CA SER A 314 -1.32 -13.99 -14.62
C SER A 314 -2.43 -13.15 -15.27
N ASN A 315 -2.04 -12.12 -16.04
CA ASN A 315 -2.97 -11.31 -16.82
C ASN A 315 -3.38 -11.99 -18.15
N SER A 316 -3.28 -13.32 -18.25
CA SER A 316 -3.61 -14.02 -19.49
C SER A 316 -5.13 -14.15 -19.67
N ALA A 317 -5.60 -14.08 -20.92
CA ALA A 317 -7.02 -14.16 -21.24
C ALA A 317 -7.67 -15.49 -20.75
N ASP A 318 -6.90 -16.58 -20.71
CA ASP A 318 -7.38 -17.88 -20.23
C ASP A 318 -7.67 -17.90 -18.72
N GLN A 319 -7.11 -16.96 -17.95
CA GLN A 319 -7.30 -16.85 -16.52
C GLN A 319 -8.56 -16.02 -16.15
N ASN A 320 -9.07 -15.19 -17.06
CA ASN A 320 -10.26 -14.35 -16.82
C ASN A 320 -11.55 -15.15 -16.61
N SER A 321 -11.55 -16.46 -16.91
CA SER A 321 -12.67 -17.36 -16.66
C SER A 321 -12.66 -18.00 -15.26
N ARG A 322 -11.65 -17.70 -14.43
CA ARG A 322 -11.53 -18.22 -13.06
C ARG A 322 -12.29 -17.32 -12.08
N ASP A 323 -12.77 -17.93 -10.99
CA ASP A 323 -13.51 -17.20 -9.96
C ASP A 323 -12.64 -16.17 -9.26
N VAL A 324 -11.38 -16.51 -8.96
CA VAL A 324 -10.43 -15.60 -8.30
C VAL A 324 -8.99 -15.89 -8.75
N GLN A 325 -8.20 -14.84 -8.86
CA GLN A 325 -6.75 -14.93 -9.10
C GLN A 325 -6.01 -14.85 -7.77
N ILE A 326 -4.97 -15.67 -7.59
CA ILE A 326 -4.07 -15.55 -6.44
C ILE A 326 -2.63 -15.33 -6.90
N CYS A 327 -1.94 -14.40 -6.27
CA CYS A 327 -0.56 -14.06 -6.61
C CYS A 327 0.23 -13.77 -5.34
N ALA A 328 1.37 -14.42 -5.13
CA ALA A 328 2.32 -14.05 -4.09
C ALA A 328 3.20 -12.91 -4.60
N LEU A 329 3.24 -11.80 -3.87
CA LEU A 329 4.05 -10.65 -4.24
C LEU A 329 5.52 -10.92 -3.95
N PRO A 330 6.43 -10.71 -4.94
CA PRO A 330 7.85 -10.99 -4.80
C PRO A 330 8.49 -10.17 -3.68
N ARG A 331 9.39 -10.78 -2.92
CA ARG A 331 10.09 -10.14 -1.80
C ARG A 331 11.14 -9.12 -2.25
N TYR A 332 11.87 -9.43 -3.31
CA TYR A 332 13.09 -8.70 -3.68
C TYR A 332 13.02 -8.00 -5.03
N ASN A 333 12.06 -8.38 -5.86
CA ASN A 333 11.92 -7.90 -7.23
C ASN A 333 10.56 -7.23 -7.43
N ALA A 334 10.42 -6.52 -8.54
CA ALA A 334 9.11 -6.07 -8.96
C ALA A 334 8.22 -7.28 -9.33
N SER A 335 6.95 -7.17 -9.01
CA SER A 335 5.92 -8.06 -9.55
C SER A 335 5.70 -7.77 -11.04
N ASP A 336 4.86 -8.56 -11.68
CA ASP A 336 4.27 -8.18 -12.95
C ASP A 336 3.50 -6.86 -12.81
N TRP A 337 3.30 -6.19 -13.95
CA TRP A 337 2.42 -5.05 -14.07
C TRP A 337 0.98 -5.54 -14.25
N PHE A 338 0.12 -5.27 -13.29
CA PHE A 338 -1.28 -5.63 -13.33
C PHE A 338 -2.11 -4.46 -13.87
N VAL A 339 -2.89 -4.73 -14.90
CA VAL A 339 -3.96 -3.84 -15.35
C VAL A 339 -5.24 -4.42 -14.75
N LEU A 340 -5.73 -3.76 -13.74
CA LEU A 340 -6.95 -4.08 -13.03
C LEU A 340 -8.12 -3.37 -13.73
N ALA A 341 -9.35 -3.82 -13.57
CA ALA A 341 -10.52 -3.34 -14.34
C ALA A 341 -10.65 -1.82 -14.48
#